data_8f8719605a8ec1dbfd1ba537d4d2d8c1
#
_entry.id   8f8719605a8ec1dbfd1ba537d4d2d8c1
#
_cell.length_a   1.000
_cell.length_b   1.000
_cell.length_c   1.000
_cell.angle_alpha   90.00
_cell.angle_beta   90.00
_cell.angle_gamma   90.00
#
_symmetry.space_group_name_H-M   'P 1'
#
loop_
_entity.id
_entity.type
_entity.pdbx_description
1 polymer ?
#
loop_
_entity_poly.entity_id
_entity_poly.type
_entity_poly.pdbx_seq_one_letter_code
_entity_poly.pdbx_strand_id
1 'polypeptide(L)'
;MTIRRLIFLVMLLAVLPWQAQAAGHDTYTVIISLDGLRWDYLDTYDVPFMNQLARDGVKAVMQPSFPSKTFPNHYTLATGLTPDHHGIIANIFWDREQGVEFSLSNKVTRADGRYYGGDPVWLTAKHQGVKTATVFWVGSDVTIQGEHPTYWLDYQTQQLDYPGRVDEIIRLLKLPEKDRPHLVMAYFEEPDRSGHDYGPMNRLTRRALEDMDLLLSNLWARIQLLPIADNVNLIITGDHGMTSVDPKRFVDIDNVVPKRWYDRFCNDYPTLIYASAPEYIDSICTALQGVDHIRTWKREDVPAYLGYGTNKNMGDVVVLPDVGWLFADKPSEKQRGSHGFDHMAADMQVGFRAIGPDFKVGYEKLDRFRNVCIYPLLCYLLGVTPSPNDGSLEEVIDMLR
;
A
#
# COMPACT_ATOMS: atom_id res chain seq x y z
N MET A 1 12.14 71.21 -23.63
CA MET A 1 12.15 70.24 -22.56
C MET A 1 11.09 69.20 -22.88
N THR A 2 11.52 68.05 -23.39
CA THR A 2 10.63 67.02 -23.91
C THR A 2 10.71 65.82 -22.94
N ILE A 3 9.59 65.50 -22.29
CA ILE A 3 9.48 64.39 -21.36
C ILE A 3 9.19 63.12 -22.16
N ARG A 4 10.14 62.18 -22.22
CA ARG A 4 9.95 60.83 -22.78
C ARG A 4 9.19 59.98 -21.77
N ARG A 5 7.97 59.56 -22.10
CA ARG A 5 7.21 58.53 -21.38
C ARG A 5 7.75 57.15 -21.76
N LEU A 6 8.35 56.47 -20.81
CA LEU A 6 8.74 55.07 -20.92
C LEU A 6 7.50 54.19 -20.63
N ILE A 7 7.01 53.51 -21.67
CA ILE A 7 5.92 52.50 -21.50
C ILE A 7 6.59 51.18 -21.19
N PHE A 8 6.43 50.68 -19.92
CA PHE A 8 6.77 49.32 -19.55
C PHE A 8 5.66 48.38 -20.03
N LEU A 9 5.96 47.56 -21.05
CA LEU A 9 5.11 46.47 -21.49
C LEU A 9 5.37 45.26 -20.56
N VAL A 10 4.49 45.04 -19.59
CA VAL A 10 4.51 43.81 -18.76
C VAL A 10 3.88 42.72 -19.63
N MET A 11 4.70 41.83 -20.18
CA MET A 11 4.21 40.56 -20.73
C MET A 11 3.73 39.67 -19.59
N LEU A 12 2.43 39.61 -19.38
CA LEU A 12 1.79 38.55 -18.60
C LEU A 12 1.92 37.26 -19.42
N LEU A 13 2.90 36.42 -19.12
CA LEU A 13 2.89 35.02 -19.51
C LEU A 13 1.71 34.36 -18.80
N ALA A 14 0.57 34.24 -19.47
CA ALA A 14 -0.50 33.39 -19.05
C ALA A 14 0.02 31.95 -19.10
N VAL A 15 0.40 31.41 -17.94
CA VAL A 15 0.56 29.98 -17.76
C VAL A 15 -0.87 29.43 -17.87
N LEU A 16 -1.24 29.03 -19.08
CA LEU A 16 -2.45 28.22 -19.27
C LEU A 16 -2.22 26.93 -18.49
N PRO A 17 -3.08 26.61 -17.51
CA PRO A 17 -3.05 25.29 -16.93
C PRO A 17 -3.25 24.32 -18.11
N TRP A 18 -2.34 23.37 -18.28
CA TRP A 18 -2.54 22.23 -19.15
C TRP A 18 -3.77 21.49 -18.59
N GLN A 19 -4.93 21.86 -19.11
CA GLN A 19 -6.10 21.01 -19.01
C GLN A 19 -5.75 19.79 -19.88
N ALA A 20 -5.17 18.76 -19.25
CA ALA A 20 -5.25 17.43 -19.78
C ALA A 20 -6.76 17.18 -19.95
N GLN A 21 -7.22 17.33 -21.19
CA GLN A 21 -8.56 16.96 -21.55
C GLN A 21 -8.63 15.47 -21.25
N ALA A 22 -9.37 15.10 -20.21
CA ALA A 22 -9.67 13.71 -19.91
C ALA A 22 -10.31 13.15 -21.19
N ALA A 23 -9.51 12.51 -22.02
CA ALA A 23 -10.01 11.61 -23.03
C ALA A 23 -10.77 10.58 -22.20
N GLY A 24 -12.08 10.47 -22.41
CA GLY A 24 -12.86 9.40 -21.79
C GLY A 24 -12.17 8.12 -22.20
N HIS A 25 -11.39 7.55 -21.28
CA HIS A 25 -10.75 6.28 -21.54
C HIS A 25 -11.86 5.24 -21.54
N ASP A 26 -12.15 4.65 -22.70
CA ASP A 26 -13.07 3.51 -22.84
C ASP A 26 -12.45 2.23 -22.22
N THR A 27 -11.43 2.38 -21.36
CA THR A 27 -10.71 1.28 -20.75
C THR A 27 -11.22 0.98 -19.33
N TYR A 28 -11.03 -0.25 -18.93
CA TYR A 28 -11.35 -0.79 -17.61
C TYR A 28 -10.07 -1.29 -16.97
N THR A 29 -9.87 -1.01 -15.70
CA THR A 29 -8.68 -1.46 -14.97
C THR A 29 -9.05 -2.40 -13.85
N VAL A 30 -8.41 -3.57 -13.81
CA VAL A 30 -8.46 -4.50 -12.69
C VAL A 30 -7.09 -4.47 -12.02
N ILE A 31 -7.04 -4.10 -10.76
CA ILE A 31 -5.82 -4.19 -9.94
C ILE A 31 -6.00 -5.24 -8.86
N ILE A 32 -5.07 -6.18 -8.84
CA ILE A 32 -5.01 -7.28 -7.87
C ILE A 32 -3.83 -7.01 -6.94
N SER A 33 -4.10 -6.99 -5.64
CA SER A 33 -3.06 -7.03 -4.62
C SER A 33 -2.97 -8.43 -4.03
N LEU A 34 -1.79 -9.02 -4.15
CA LEU A 34 -1.37 -10.23 -3.43
C LEU A 34 -0.55 -9.78 -2.22
N ASP A 35 -1.09 -9.97 -1.02
CA ASP A 35 -0.42 -9.58 0.22
C ASP A 35 0.95 -10.24 0.34
N GLY A 36 1.98 -9.47 0.65
CA GLY A 36 3.33 -9.97 0.81
C GLY A 36 4.00 -10.45 -0.49
N LEU A 37 3.60 -9.92 -1.67
CA LEU A 37 4.18 -10.28 -2.97
C LEU A 37 5.61 -9.75 -3.10
N ARG A 38 6.55 -10.42 -2.47
CA ARG A 38 7.97 -10.08 -2.53
C ARG A 38 8.49 -10.14 -3.99
N TRP A 39 9.24 -9.14 -4.39
CA TRP A 39 9.63 -8.89 -5.78
C TRP A 39 10.34 -10.06 -6.48
N ASP A 40 11.20 -10.79 -5.76
CA ASP A 40 12.01 -11.89 -6.30
C ASP A 40 11.28 -13.25 -6.33
N TYR A 41 10.10 -13.34 -5.74
CA TYR A 41 9.25 -14.54 -5.89
C TYR A 41 8.92 -14.81 -7.36
N LEU A 42 8.67 -13.75 -8.13
CA LEU A 42 8.26 -13.84 -9.52
C LEU A 42 9.40 -14.32 -10.45
N ASP A 43 10.64 -14.20 -10.02
CA ASP A 43 11.81 -14.70 -10.75
C ASP A 43 12.30 -16.05 -10.18
N THR A 44 11.90 -16.42 -8.95
CA THR A 44 12.38 -17.61 -8.24
C THR A 44 11.42 -18.79 -8.31
N TYR A 45 10.11 -18.50 -8.32
CA TYR A 45 9.06 -19.52 -8.27
C TYR A 45 8.46 -19.79 -9.66
N ASP A 46 7.80 -20.95 -9.81
CA ASP A 46 7.13 -21.32 -11.06
C ASP A 46 5.77 -20.63 -11.17
N VAL A 47 5.78 -19.42 -11.66
CA VAL A 47 4.59 -18.55 -11.85
C VAL A 47 4.45 -18.18 -13.33
N PRO A 48 4.08 -19.17 -14.19
CA PRO A 48 4.12 -19.01 -15.63
C PRO A 48 3.22 -17.90 -16.15
N PHE A 49 2.07 -17.65 -15.52
CA PHE A 49 1.16 -16.59 -15.92
C PHE A 49 1.74 -15.20 -15.63
N MET A 50 2.21 -14.95 -14.39
CA MET A 50 2.82 -13.66 -14.05
C MET A 50 4.11 -13.41 -14.86
N ASN A 51 4.82 -14.48 -15.24
CA ASN A 51 5.97 -14.38 -16.15
C ASN A 51 5.53 -14.13 -17.60
N GLN A 52 4.36 -14.60 -18.03
CA GLN A 52 3.78 -14.21 -19.32
C GLN A 52 3.43 -12.73 -19.34
N LEU A 53 2.81 -12.19 -18.26
CA LEU A 53 2.51 -10.76 -18.15
C LEU A 53 3.76 -9.90 -18.28
N ALA A 54 4.91 -10.36 -17.75
CA ALA A 54 6.18 -9.67 -17.91
C ALA A 54 6.66 -9.59 -19.37
N ARG A 55 6.42 -10.65 -20.15
CA ARG A 55 6.81 -10.68 -21.58
C ARG A 55 5.87 -9.90 -22.48
N ASP A 56 4.57 -9.97 -22.19
CA ASP A 56 3.51 -9.42 -23.05
C ASP A 56 3.06 -8.02 -22.59
N GLY A 57 3.58 -7.54 -21.47
CA GLY A 57 3.22 -6.28 -20.85
C GLY A 57 4.41 -5.63 -20.14
N VAL A 58 4.23 -5.27 -18.88
CA VAL A 58 5.21 -4.54 -18.06
C VAL A 58 5.67 -5.39 -16.87
N LYS A 59 6.99 -5.39 -16.64
CA LYS A 59 7.66 -5.87 -15.43
C LYS A 59 8.28 -4.69 -14.70
N ALA A 60 8.07 -4.60 -13.40
CA ALA A 60 8.72 -3.60 -12.54
C ALA A 60 8.86 -4.11 -11.10
N VAL A 61 9.64 -3.38 -10.32
CA VAL A 61 9.74 -3.53 -8.86
C VAL A 61 9.23 -2.25 -8.20
N MET A 62 8.32 -2.41 -7.26
CA MET A 62 7.73 -1.31 -6.51
C MET A 62 8.30 -1.26 -5.10
N GLN A 63 8.64 -0.06 -4.63
CA GLN A 63 9.10 0.18 -3.27
C GLN A 63 7.89 0.52 -2.39
N PRO A 64 7.65 -0.23 -1.29
CA PRO A 64 6.57 0.11 -0.35
C PRO A 64 6.89 1.39 0.42
N SER A 65 5.88 1.97 1.06
CA SER A 65 6.06 3.04 2.05
C SER A 65 6.44 2.44 3.41
N PHE A 66 7.09 3.24 4.24
CA PHE A 66 7.36 2.87 5.64
C PHE A 66 6.17 3.26 6.54
N PRO A 67 5.75 2.38 7.45
CA PRO A 67 6.23 1.01 7.65
C PRO A 67 5.69 0.06 6.56
N SER A 68 6.50 -0.93 6.18
CA SER A 68 6.13 -1.95 5.18
C SER A 68 5.12 -2.96 5.76
N LYS A 69 3.92 -2.46 6.04
CA LYS A 69 2.80 -3.17 6.69
C LYS A 69 1.56 -3.15 5.82
N THR A 70 0.69 -4.12 6.01
CA THR A 70 -0.49 -4.38 5.18
C THR A 70 -1.44 -3.18 5.10
N PHE A 71 -1.97 -2.71 6.22
CA PHE A 71 -2.96 -1.62 6.20
C PHE A 71 -2.36 -0.30 5.72
N PRO A 72 -1.20 0.15 6.26
CA PRO A 72 -0.54 1.34 5.76
C PRO A 72 -0.34 1.31 4.23
N ASN A 73 0.21 0.22 3.68
CA ASN A 73 0.56 0.20 2.26
C ASN A 73 -0.63 0.01 1.33
N HIS A 74 -1.63 -0.81 1.67
CA HIS A 74 -2.85 -0.89 0.86
C HIS A 74 -3.60 0.44 0.80
N TYR A 75 -3.61 1.19 1.90
CA TYR A 75 -4.24 2.51 1.90
C TYR A 75 -3.38 3.56 1.18
N THR A 76 -2.04 3.43 1.23
CA THR A 76 -1.12 4.19 0.38
C THR A 76 -1.39 3.96 -1.12
N LEU A 77 -1.55 2.70 -1.56
CA LEU A 77 -1.89 2.37 -2.96
C LEU A 77 -3.20 3.04 -3.39
N ALA A 78 -4.15 3.19 -2.47
CA ALA A 78 -5.46 3.77 -2.76
C ALA A 78 -5.47 5.30 -2.75
N THR A 79 -4.59 5.96 -1.99
CA THR A 79 -4.61 7.42 -1.77
C THR A 79 -3.42 8.15 -2.39
N GLY A 80 -2.34 7.44 -2.69
CA GLY A 80 -1.07 8.05 -3.07
C GLY A 80 -0.38 8.83 -1.96
N LEU A 81 -0.88 8.74 -0.73
CA LEU A 81 -0.29 9.35 0.45
C LEU A 81 0.58 8.35 1.21
N THR A 82 1.64 8.83 1.85
CA THR A 82 2.41 8.04 2.79
C THR A 82 1.60 7.73 4.05
N PRO A 83 1.91 6.68 4.81
CA PRO A 83 1.24 6.36 6.07
C PRO A 83 1.16 7.53 7.06
N ASP A 84 2.19 8.34 7.11
CA ASP A 84 2.26 9.54 7.96
C ASP A 84 1.22 10.60 7.54
N HIS A 85 0.93 10.71 6.24
CA HIS A 85 -0.01 11.68 5.69
C HIS A 85 -1.46 11.17 5.66
N HIS A 86 -1.70 9.89 5.36
CA HIS A 86 -3.07 9.38 5.33
C HIS A 86 -3.59 8.91 6.70
N GLY A 87 -2.72 8.76 7.73
CA GLY A 87 -3.12 8.54 9.11
C GLY A 87 -3.15 7.10 9.60
N ILE A 88 -3.14 6.10 8.71
CA ILE A 88 -2.94 4.69 9.09
C ILE A 88 -1.43 4.46 9.22
N ILE A 89 -0.86 4.92 10.33
CA ILE A 89 0.59 4.97 10.54
C ILE A 89 1.23 3.63 10.86
N ALA A 90 0.45 2.67 11.37
CA ALA A 90 0.87 1.31 11.70
C ALA A 90 -0.36 0.41 11.77
N ASN A 91 -0.16 -0.91 11.94
CA ASN A 91 -1.26 -1.82 12.22
C ASN A 91 -1.82 -1.66 13.65
N ILE A 92 -1.01 -1.10 14.56
CA ILE A 92 -1.38 -0.79 15.95
C ILE A 92 -0.77 0.57 16.33
N PHE A 93 -1.58 1.51 16.81
CA PHE A 93 -1.13 2.77 17.36
C PHE A 93 -2.13 3.34 18.37
N TRP A 94 -1.68 4.28 19.21
CA TRP A 94 -2.49 4.92 20.23
C TRP A 94 -2.97 6.31 19.78
N ASP A 95 -4.28 6.51 19.81
CA ASP A 95 -4.86 7.84 19.63
C ASP A 95 -5.02 8.52 20.99
N ARG A 96 -4.13 9.47 21.31
CA ARG A 96 -4.15 10.21 22.57
C ARG A 96 -5.38 11.10 22.72
N GLU A 97 -5.91 11.65 21.63
CA GLU A 97 -7.07 12.54 21.69
C GLU A 97 -8.33 11.78 22.05
N GLN A 98 -8.48 10.57 21.53
CA GLN A 98 -9.64 9.73 21.79
C GLN A 98 -9.43 8.78 22.99
N GLY A 99 -8.20 8.60 23.47
CA GLY A 99 -7.88 7.67 24.53
C GLY A 99 -8.13 6.21 24.16
N VAL A 100 -7.98 5.84 22.87
CA VAL A 100 -8.21 4.49 22.34
C VAL A 100 -7.06 4.00 21.48
N GLU A 101 -6.92 2.69 21.39
CA GLU A 101 -5.96 2.05 20.50
C GLU A 101 -6.62 1.72 19.15
N PHE A 102 -6.02 2.20 18.07
CA PHE A 102 -6.28 1.68 16.73
C PHE A 102 -5.57 0.32 16.60
N SER A 103 -6.28 -0.69 16.13
CA SER A 103 -5.68 -1.99 15.86
C SER A 103 -6.50 -2.75 14.81
N LEU A 104 -5.83 -3.55 13.97
CA LEU A 104 -6.49 -4.40 12.98
C LEU A 104 -7.48 -5.39 13.61
N SER A 105 -7.22 -5.85 14.83
CA SER A 105 -8.10 -6.75 15.58
C SER A 105 -9.31 -6.03 16.20
N ASN A 106 -9.22 -4.71 16.41
CA ASN A 106 -10.31 -3.91 16.96
C ASN A 106 -11.25 -3.43 15.85
N LYS A 107 -12.37 -4.14 15.68
CA LYS A 107 -13.36 -3.84 14.64
C LYS A 107 -13.92 -2.42 14.72
N VAL A 108 -14.01 -1.82 15.92
CA VAL A 108 -14.56 -0.48 16.11
C VAL A 108 -13.60 0.58 15.58
N THR A 109 -12.33 0.55 16.03
CA THR A 109 -11.35 1.55 15.61
C THR A 109 -10.93 1.36 14.16
N ARG A 110 -10.85 0.10 13.68
CA ARG A 110 -10.56 -0.18 12.27
C ARG A 110 -11.65 0.32 11.33
N ALA A 111 -12.92 0.31 11.73
CA ALA A 111 -14.04 0.81 10.94
C ALA A 111 -14.30 2.33 11.10
N ASP A 112 -13.49 3.02 11.87
CA ASP A 112 -13.65 4.44 12.12
C ASP A 112 -12.97 5.28 11.02
N GLY A 113 -13.78 5.91 10.17
CA GLY A 113 -13.31 6.73 9.04
C GLY A 113 -12.41 7.90 9.43
N ARG A 114 -12.37 8.31 10.70
CA ARG A 114 -11.49 9.39 11.18
C ARG A 114 -9.99 9.07 11.04
N TYR A 115 -9.64 7.78 11.00
CA TYR A 115 -8.24 7.35 10.82
C TYR A 115 -7.80 7.31 9.35
N TYR A 116 -8.74 7.38 8.41
CA TYR A 116 -8.52 7.21 6.98
C TYR A 116 -8.53 8.58 6.28
N GLY A 117 -7.39 9.25 6.29
CA GLY A 117 -7.22 10.56 5.65
C GLY A 117 -6.98 10.49 4.16
N GLY A 118 -7.11 11.64 3.49
CA GLY A 118 -6.99 11.77 2.04
C GLY A 118 -8.23 11.26 1.28
N ASP A 119 -8.14 11.34 -0.04
CA ASP A 119 -9.21 10.88 -0.93
C ASP A 119 -8.75 9.59 -1.63
N PRO A 120 -9.26 8.42 -1.21
CA PRO A 120 -8.92 7.19 -1.93
C PRO A 120 -9.48 7.23 -3.35
N VAL A 121 -8.83 6.54 -4.27
CA VAL A 121 -9.12 6.57 -5.71
C VAL A 121 -10.60 6.29 -6.03
N TRP A 122 -11.27 5.48 -5.23
CA TRP A 122 -12.71 5.22 -5.41
C TRP A 122 -13.60 6.42 -5.10
N LEU A 123 -13.22 7.29 -4.16
CA LEU A 123 -13.95 8.55 -3.91
C LEU A 123 -13.57 9.61 -4.94
N THR A 124 -12.25 9.74 -5.24
CA THR A 124 -11.76 10.64 -6.30
C THR A 124 -12.47 10.38 -7.63
N ALA A 125 -12.59 9.12 -8.02
CA ALA A 125 -13.28 8.70 -9.23
C ALA A 125 -14.80 8.96 -9.15
N LYS A 126 -15.44 8.58 -8.04
CA LYS A 126 -16.88 8.77 -7.82
C LYS A 126 -17.29 10.24 -7.90
N HIS A 127 -16.54 11.15 -7.29
CA HIS A 127 -16.80 12.59 -7.34
C HIS A 127 -16.66 13.18 -8.75
N GLN A 128 -15.96 12.46 -9.65
CA GLN A 128 -15.80 12.82 -11.05
C GLN A 128 -16.69 11.96 -11.99
N GLY A 129 -17.68 11.26 -11.42
CA GLY A 129 -18.70 10.53 -12.19
C GLY A 129 -18.24 9.13 -12.67
N VAL A 130 -17.08 8.65 -12.24
CA VAL A 130 -16.55 7.33 -12.63
C VAL A 130 -16.88 6.29 -11.57
N LYS A 131 -17.51 5.18 -11.97
CA LYS A 131 -17.85 4.07 -11.09
C LYS A 131 -16.65 3.19 -10.81
N THR A 132 -16.50 2.79 -9.54
CA THR A 132 -15.46 1.89 -9.06
C THR A 132 -16.02 0.76 -8.23
N ALA A 133 -15.29 -0.32 -8.14
CA ALA A 133 -15.61 -1.48 -7.32
C ALA A 133 -14.40 -1.92 -6.51
N THR A 134 -14.66 -2.44 -5.32
CA THR A 134 -13.64 -3.07 -4.47
C THR A 134 -14.09 -4.44 -3.99
N VAL A 135 -13.18 -5.39 -4.02
CA VAL A 135 -13.35 -6.74 -3.48
C VAL A 135 -12.35 -6.90 -2.36
N PHE A 136 -12.79 -6.55 -1.15
CA PHE A 136 -12.01 -6.63 0.10
C PHE A 136 -10.77 -5.74 0.18
N TRP A 137 -10.70 -4.67 -0.58
CA TRP A 137 -9.59 -3.72 -0.49
C TRP A 137 -9.61 -2.99 0.86
N VAL A 138 -8.44 -2.86 1.49
CA VAL A 138 -8.29 -2.21 2.81
C VAL A 138 -8.86 -0.79 2.80
N GLY A 139 -9.73 -0.49 3.76
CA GLY A 139 -10.39 0.81 3.92
C GLY A 139 -11.62 1.01 3.05
N SER A 140 -11.92 0.12 2.10
CA SER A 140 -13.08 0.29 1.22
C SER A 140 -14.42 -0.08 1.87
N ASP A 141 -14.38 -0.86 2.94
CA ASP A 141 -15.52 -1.20 3.81
C ASP A 141 -15.75 -0.16 4.93
N VAL A 142 -14.89 0.86 5.01
CA VAL A 142 -15.00 1.96 5.95
C VAL A 142 -15.76 3.12 5.30
N THR A 143 -16.66 3.75 6.07
CA THR A 143 -17.30 5.00 5.64
C THR A 143 -16.30 6.14 5.75
N ILE A 144 -15.71 6.54 4.64
CA ILE A 144 -14.72 7.64 4.55
C ILE A 144 -15.45 8.87 4.02
N GLN A 145 -15.39 9.99 4.74
CA GLN A 145 -16.10 11.24 4.37
C GLN A 145 -17.61 11.03 4.13
N GLY A 146 -18.23 10.03 4.78
CA GLY A 146 -19.63 9.70 4.62
C GLY A 146 -19.95 8.79 3.42
N GLU A 147 -18.93 8.28 2.71
CA GLU A 147 -19.10 7.57 1.45
C GLU A 147 -18.33 6.25 1.37
N HIS A 148 -18.73 5.44 0.38
CA HIS A 148 -18.09 4.18 -0.03
C HIS A 148 -17.86 4.17 -1.55
N PRO A 149 -17.07 3.21 -2.09
CA PRO A 149 -17.04 2.93 -3.53
C PRO A 149 -18.44 2.70 -4.10
N THR A 150 -18.61 2.73 -5.42
CA THR A 150 -19.91 2.43 -6.04
C THR A 150 -20.37 1.00 -5.75
N TYR A 151 -19.43 0.07 -5.81
CA TYR A 151 -19.62 -1.34 -5.41
C TYR A 151 -18.52 -1.73 -4.45
N TRP A 152 -18.86 -2.39 -3.35
CA TRP A 152 -17.90 -2.84 -2.36
C TRP A 152 -18.40 -4.06 -1.59
N LEU A 153 -17.48 -4.84 -1.07
CA LEU A 153 -17.76 -6.00 -0.22
C LEU A 153 -17.18 -5.73 1.16
N ASP A 154 -17.98 -5.99 2.19
CA ASP A 154 -17.56 -5.94 3.56
C ASP A 154 -16.77 -7.22 3.92
N TYR A 155 -15.49 -7.06 4.20
CA TYR A 155 -14.58 -8.16 4.56
C TYR A 155 -15.04 -8.95 5.80
N GLN A 156 -15.81 -8.34 6.70
CA GLN A 156 -16.23 -8.97 7.95
C GLN A 156 -17.51 -9.79 7.84
N THR A 157 -18.40 -9.39 6.95
CA THR A 157 -19.75 -9.95 6.83
C THR A 157 -19.93 -10.82 5.59
N GLN A 158 -19.12 -10.59 4.56
CA GLN A 158 -19.17 -11.32 3.29
C GLN A 158 -17.97 -12.23 3.17
N GLN A 159 -18.21 -13.53 3.16
CA GLN A 159 -17.14 -14.53 3.01
C GLN A 159 -17.13 -15.02 1.57
N LEU A 160 -16.08 -14.64 0.82
CA LEU A 160 -15.78 -15.22 -0.47
C LEU A 160 -14.40 -15.88 -0.41
N ASP A 161 -14.34 -17.14 -0.82
CA ASP A 161 -13.07 -17.78 -1.13
C ASP A 161 -12.40 -17.14 -2.36
N TYR A 162 -11.19 -17.52 -2.67
CA TYR A 162 -10.45 -16.92 -3.79
C TYR A 162 -11.14 -17.10 -5.15
N PRO A 163 -11.69 -18.30 -5.50
CA PRO A 163 -12.53 -18.45 -6.68
C PRO A 163 -13.75 -17.52 -6.68
N GLY A 164 -14.42 -17.37 -5.54
CA GLY A 164 -15.57 -16.47 -5.40
C GLY A 164 -15.21 -14.99 -5.62
N ARG A 165 -14.00 -14.55 -5.22
CA ARG A 165 -13.49 -13.19 -5.54
C ARG A 165 -13.29 -13.01 -7.04
N VAL A 166 -12.75 -14.01 -7.72
CA VAL A 166 -12.64 -14.04 -9.20
C VAL A 166 -14.00 -13.98 -9.86
N ASP A 167 -14.97 -14.73 -9.37
CA ASP A 167 -16.35 -14.71 -9.88
C ASP A 167 -16.98 -13.33 -9.73
N GLU A 168 -16.75 -12.66 -8.61
CA GLU A 168 -17.25 -11.30 -8.37
C GLU A 168 -16.60 -10.28 -9.30
N ILE A 169 -15.30 -10.34 -9.54
CA ILE A 169 -14.61 -9.47 -10.51
C ILE A 169 -15.25 -9.64 -11.90
N ILE A 170 -15.44 -10.87 -12.34
CA ILE A 170 -16.05 -11.17 -13.64
C ILE A 170 -17.51 -10.72 -13.69
N ARG A 171 -18.27 -10.87 -12.59
CA ARG A 171 -19.66 -10.37 -12.50
C ARG A 171 -19.70 -8.86 -12.68
N LEU A 172 -18.81 -8.13 -12.03
CA LEU A 172 -18.71 -6.66 -12.12
C LEU A 172 -18.38 -6.21 -13.55
N LEU A 173 -17.43 -6.86 -14.21
CA LEU A 173 -17.04 -6.56 -15.60
C LEU A 173 -18.16 -6.92 -16.63
N LYS A 174 -19.08 -7.80 -16.29
CA LYS A 174 -20.23 -8.16 -17.12
C LYS A 174 -21.44 -7.24 -16.97
N LEU A 175 -21.43 -6.28 -16.03
CA LEU A 175 -22.53 -5.33 -15.90
C LEU A 175 -22.73 -4.54 -17.19
N PRO A 176 -23.96 -4.07 -17.47
CA PRO A 176 -24.19 -3.14 -18.57
C PRO A 176 -23.24 -1.94 -18.48
N GLU A 177 -22.82 -1.39 -19.60
CA GLU A 177 -21.83 -0.30 -19.68
C GLU A 177 -22.15 0.85 -18.70
N LYS A 178 -23.39 1.29 -18.67
CA LYS A 178 -23.83 2.37 -17.75
C LYS A 178 -23.65 2.05 -16.26
N ASP A 179 -23.50 0.77 -15.88
CA ASP A 179 -23.37 0.30 -14.50
C ASP A 179 -22.01 -0.32 -14.22
N ARG A 180 -21.22 -0.61 -15.28
CA ARG A 180 -19.91 -1.25 -15.17
C ARG A 180 -18.90 -0.32 -14.52
N PRO A 181 -18.17 -0.79 -13.47
CA PRO A 181 -17.08 -0.02 -12.90
C PRO A 181 -15.88 0.02 -13.85
N HIS A 182 -15.25 1.20 -13.97
CA HIS A 182 -14.02 1.37 -14.73
C HIS A 182 -12.78 0.93 -13.96
N LEU A 183 -12.87 0.81 -12.63
CA LEU A 183 -11.83 0.27 -11.76
C LEU A 183 -12.41 -0.82 -10.87
N VAL A 184 -11.74 -1.96 -10.82
CA VAL A 184 -11.98 -3.02 -9.84
C VAL A 184 -10.68 -3.27 -9.08
N MET A 185 -10.70 -3.05 -7.77
CA MET A 185 -9.56 -3.31 -6.87
C MET A 185 -9.84 -4.54 -6.03
N ALA A 186 -8.99 -5.55 -6.07
CA ALA A 186 -9.20 -6.79 -5.35
C ALA A 186 -7.97 -7.19 -4.53
N TYR A 187 -8.21 -7.71 -3.33
CA TYR A 187 -7.21 -8.14 -2.37
C TYR A 187 -7.26 -9.65 -2.13
N PHE A 188 -6.08 -10.25 -1.95
CA PHE A 188 -5.88 -11.66 -1.63
C PHE A 188 -4.77 -11.79 -0.58
N GLU A 189 -4.99 -12.60 0.46
CA GLU A 189 -4.12 -12.72 1.62
C GLU A 189 -2.83 -13.53 1.38
N GLU A 190 -2.74 -14.25 0.26
CA GLU A 190 -1.52 -15.00 -0.10
C GLU A 190 -0.63 -14.18 -1.05
N PRO A 191 0.70 -14.32 -0.92
CA PRO A 191 1.47 -15.28 -0.13
C PRO A 191 1.83 -14.85 1.30
N ASP A 192 1.34 -13.73 1.84
CA ASP A 192 1.69 -13.22 3.16
C ASP A 192 1.43 -14.23 4.28
N ARG A 193 0.22 -14.79 4.31
CA ARG A 193 -0.17 -15.77 5.33
C ARG A 193 0.79 -16.97 5.37
N SER A 194 1.08 -17.55 4.22
CA SER A 194 2.03 -18.66 4.11
C SER A 194 3.46 -18.22 4.43
N GLY A 195 3.82 -16.97 4.08
CA GLY A 195 5.10 -16.35 4.41
C GLY A 195 5.34 -16.25 5.91
N HIS A 196 4.35 -15.82 6.66
CA HIS A 196 4.42 -15.77 8.13
C HIS A 196 4.59 -17.14 8.75
N ASP A 197 3.80 -18.12 8.32
CA ASP A 197 3.76 -19.46 8.92
C ASP A 197 5.01 -20.29 8.56
N TYR A 198 5.50 -20.18 7.34
CA TYR A 198 6.53 -21.10 6.80
C TYR A 198 7.83 -20.41 6.40
N GLY A 199 7.82 -19.09 6.28
CA GLY A 199 8.95 -18.29 5.77
C GLY A 199 8.89 -18.07 4.25
N PRO A 200 9.51 -16.96 3.78
CA PRO A 200 9.38 -16.53 2.37
C PRO A 200 9.91 -17.55 1.36
N MET A 201 10.99 -18.26 1.67
CA MET A 201 11.63 -19.20 0.73
C MET A 201 11.25 -20.67 0.99
N ASN A 202 10.10 -20.89 1.62
CA ASN A 202 9.62 -22.22 1.93
C ASN A 202 8.77 -22.79 0.78
N ARG A 203 8.79 -24.12 0.63
CA ARG A 203 8.00 -24.85 -0.37
C ARG A 203 6.48 -24.58 -0.25
N LEU A 204 5.96 -24.36 0.96
CA LEU A 204 4.53 -24.09 1.17
C LEU A 204 4.16 -22.68 0.76
N THR A 205 4.98 -21.69 1.04
CA THR A 205 4.81 -20.31 0.53
C THR A 205 4.91 -20.27 -0.99
N ARG A 206 5.88 -20.99 -1.55
CA ARG A 206 5.98 -21.18 -2.99
C ARG A 206 4.70 -21.76 -3.58
N ARG A 207 4.17 -22.85 -2.99
CA ARG A 207 2.94 -23.49 -3.46
C ARG A 207 1.74 -22.55 -3.40
N ALA A 208 1.61 -21.78 -2.33
CA ALA A 208 0.53 -20.80 -2.22
C ALA A 208 0.58 -19.78 -3.36
N LEU A 209 1.75 -19.27 -3.72
CA LEU A 209 1.89 -18.33 -4.84
C LEU A 209 1.65 -18.99 -6.21
N GLU A 210 2.09 -20.24 -6.40
CA GLU A 210 1.78 -21.02 -7.62
C GLU A 210 0.28 -21.23 -7.80
N ASP A 211 -0.44 -21.51 -6.70
CA ASP A 211 -1.90 -21.63 -6.72
C ASP A 211 -2.57 -20.26 -7.03
N MET A 212 -2.02 -19.15 -6.54
CA MET A 212 -2.48 -17.80 -6.91
C MET A 212 -2.20 -17.50 -8.39
N ASP A 213 -1.04 -17.86 -8.93
CA ASP A 213 -0.72 -17.68 -10.36
C ASP A 213 -1.75 -18.41 -11.26
N LEU A 214 -2.08 -19.64 -10.90
CA LEU A 214 -3.11 -20.41 -11.61
C LEU A 214 -4.50 -19.76 -11.52
N LEU A 215 -4.87 -19.25 -10.35
CA LEU A 215 -6.13 -18.54 -10.12
C LEU A 215 -6.22 -17.28 -11.00
N LEU A 216 -5.15 -16.47 -11.03
CA LEU A 216 -5.10 -15.25 -11.82
C LEU A 216 -5.02 -15.51 -13.32
N SER A 217 -4.37 -16.61 -13.74
CA SER A 217 -4.44 -17.10 -15.12
C SER A 217 -5.89 -17.41 -15.54
N ASN A 218 -6.66 -18.06 -14.66
CA ASN A 218 -8.09 -18.29 -14.90
C ASN A 218 -8.89 -16.98 -14.99
N LEU A 219 -8.63 -16.03 -14.08
CA LEU A 219 -9.26 -14.71 -14.14
C LEU A 219 -9.00 -14.06 -15.51
N TRP A 220 -7.74 -14.00 -15.93
CA TRP A 220 -7.36 -13.38 -17.20
C TRP A 220 -7.99 -14.07 -18.40
N ALA A 221 -7.96 -15.41 -18.44
CA ALA A 221 -8.61 -16.18 -19.50
C ALA A 221 -10.12 -15.87 -19.59
N ARG A 222 -10.80 -15.70 -18.47
CA ARG A 222 -12.21 -15.33 -18.42
C ARG A 222 -12.46 -13.87 -18.86
N ILE A 223 -11.56 -12.95 -18.53
CA ILE A 223 -11.61 -11.56 -19.03
C ILE A 223 -11.49 -11.56 -20.56
N GLN A 224 -10.59 -12.37 -21.14
CA GLN A 224 -10.39 -12.47 -22.58
C GLN A 224 -11.62 -13.01 -23.35
N LEU A 225 -12.58 -13.60 -22.67
CA LEU A 225 -13.86 -14.02 -23.25
C LEU A 225 -14.96 -12.95 -23.21
N LEU A 226 -14.69 -11.80 -22.58
CA LEU A 226 -15.68 -10.71 -22.49
C LEU A 226 -15.65 -9.85 -23.76
N PRO A 227 -16.79 -9.25 -24.15
CA PRO A 227 -16.84 -8.30 -25.27
C PRO A 227 -15.94 -7.08 -25.13
N ILE A 228 -15.48 -6.81 -23.90
CA ILE A 228 -14.62 -5.66 -23.55
C ILE A 228 -13.13 -6.06 -23.38
N ALA A 229 -12.76 -7.29 -23.72
CA ALA A 229 -11.44 -7.85 -23.46
C ALA A 229 -10.30 -6.94 -23.92
N ASP A 230 -10.40 -6.38 -25.13
CA ASP A 230 -9.39 -5.50 -25.72
C ASP A 230 -9.23 -4.16 -24.97
N ASN A 231 -10.19 -3.82 -24.10
CA ASN A 231 -10.22 -2.58 -23.34
C ASN A 231 -9.90 -2.80 -21.85
N VAL A 232 -9.40 -3.97 -21.44
CA VAL A 232 -9.14 -4.27 -20.03
C VAL A 232 -7.65 -4.24 -19.74
N ASN A 233 -7.25 -3.41 -18.78
CA ASN A 233 -5.95 -3.45 -18.13
C ASN A 233 -6.00 -4.36 -16.91
N LEU A 234 -4.97 -5.19 -16.73
CA LEU A 234 -4.75 -5.99 -15.53
C LEU A 234 -3.42 -5.57 -14.90
N ILE A 235 -3.46 -5.22 -13.61
CA ILE A 235 -2.28 -4.94 -12.78
C ILE A 235 -2.25 -5.98 -11.66
N ILE A 236 -1.11 -6.62 -11.45
CA ILE A 236 -0.83 -7.49 -10.31
C ILE A 236 0.33 -6.90 -9.53
N THR A 237 0.13 -6.64 -8.24
CA THR A 237 1.13 -6.12 -7.32
C THR A 237 0.86 -6.63 -5.90
N GLY A 238 1.50 -6.07 -4.91
CA GLY A 238 1.27 -6.31 -3.49
C GLY A 238 1.45 -5.01 -2.71
N ASP A 239 1.58 -5.13 -1.42
CA ASP A 239 1.72 -4.02 -0.49
C ASP A 239 3.11 -3.95 0.15
N HIS A 240 3.73 -5.09 0.40
CA HIS A 240 5.10 -5.26 0.93
C HIS A 240 5.67 -6.61 0.52
N GLY A 241 6.93 -6.82 0.85
CA GLY A 241 7.58 -8.14 0.75
C GLY A 241 7.49 -8.92 2.06
N MET A 242 8.43 -9.87 2.23
CA MET A 242 8.50 -10.77 3.37
C MET A 242 9.95 -11.15 3.63
N THR A 243 10.40 -11.12 4.89
CA THR A 243 11.75 -11.61 5.25
C THR A 243 11.68 -12.83 6.17
N SER A 244 12.69 -13.67 6.09
CA SER A 244 12.83 -14.80 7.00
C SER A 244 13.17 -14.33 8.40
N VAL A 245 12.49 -14.87 9.40
CA VAL A 245 12.78 -14.63 10.80
C VAL A 245 13.12 -15.94 11.52
N ASP A 246 14.02 -15.85 12.50
CA ASP A 246 14.35 -16.94 13.41
C ASP A 246 13.80 -16.58 14.80
N PRO A 247 12.94 -17.39 15.41
CA PRO A 247 12.45 -17.16 16.78
C PRO A 247 13.57 -17.00 17.83
N LYS A 248 14.79 -17.38 17.51
CA LYS A 248 15.96 -17.16 18.39
C LYS A 248 16.57 -15.76 18.24
N ARG A 249 16.20 -15.02 17.18
CA ARG A 249 16.63 -13.64 16.93
C ARG A 249 15.54 -12.68 17.36
N PHE A 250 15.51 -12.38 18.64
CA PHE A 250 14.54 -11.47 19.20
C PHE A 250 15.16 -10.48 20.18
N VAL A 251 14.55 -9.36 20.32
CA VAL A 251 14.89 -8.31 21.28
C VAL A 251 13.67 -8.08 22.17
N ASP A 252 13.87 -8.27 23.46
CA ASP A 252 12.85 -7.99 24.49
C ASP A 252 13.01 -6.54 24.96
N ILE A 253 12.33 -5.63 24.25
CA ILE A 253 12.39 -4.21 24.58
C ILE A 253 11.43 -3.81 25.71
N ASP A 254 10.42 -4.62 26.00
CA ASP A 254 9.43 -4.38 27.06
C ASP A 254 10.08 -4.36 28.44
N ASN A 255 11.12 -5.18 28.63
CA ASN A 255 11.85 -5.27 29.90
C ASN A 255 12.98 -4.25 30.03
N VAL A 256 13.33 -3.53 28.93
CA VAL A 256 14.35 -2.47 28.94
C VAL A 256 13.78 -1.14 29.42
N VAL A 257 12.55 -0.84 29.02
CA VAL A 257 11.90 0.45 29.33
C VAL A 257 10.99 0.30 30.55
N PRO A 258 11.29 0.99 31.67
CA PRO A 258 10.45 0.94 32.87
C PRO A 258 9.01 1.38 32.61
N LYS A 259 8.01 0.59 33.05
CA LYS A 259 6.57 0.85 32.79
C LYS A 259 6.08 2.22 33.23
N ARG A 260 6.71 2.85 34.21
CA ARG A 260 6.36 4.21 34.67
C ARG A 260 6.74 5.31 33.69
N TRP A 261 7.57 5.01 32.66
CA TRP A 261 8.05 6.00 31.69
C TRP A 261 7.13 6.15 30.48
N TYR A 262 6.16 5.23 30.28
CA TYR A 262 5.25 5.28 29.16
C TYR A 262 3.81 4.98 29.55
N ASP A 263 2.88 5.61 28.85
CA ASP A 263 1.44 5.32 28.96
C ASP A 263 1.04 4.17 28.08
N ARG A 264 1.63 4.07 26.88
CA ARG A 264 1.36 3.04 25.88
C ARG A 264 2.64 2.60 25.21
N PHE A 265 2.63 1.32 24.87
CA PHE A 265 3.69 0.63 24.17
C PHE A 265 3.01 -0.22 23.08
N CYS A 266 2.97 0.33 21.85
CA CYS A 266 2.36 -0.37 20.70
C CYS A 266 3.42 -1.23 20.03
N ASN A 267 3.48 -2.51 20.42
CA ASN A 267 4.48 -3.45 19.92
C ASN A 267 4.10 -3.94 18.52
N ASP A 268 4.66 -3.31 17.52
CA ASP A 268 4.59 -3.66 16.10
C ASP A 268 5.94 -3.32 15.42
N TYR A 269 6.04 -3.34 14.13
CA TYR A 269 7.18 -2.89 13.34
C TYR A 269 6.79 -1.66 12.51
N PRO A 270 7.19 -0.44 12.94
CA PRO A 270 7.95 -0.09 14.14
C PRO A 270 7.12 -0.18 15.44
N THR A 271 7.81 -0.35 16.58
CA THR A 271 7.19 -0.13 17.89
C THR A 271 7.07 1.38 18.14
N LEU A 272 5.88 1.79 18.60
CA LEU A 272 5.60 3.17 18.99
C LEU A 272 5.44 3.26 20.51
N ILE A 273 6.29 4.06 21.15
CA ILE A 273 6.27 4.27 22.60
C ILE A 273 5.74 5.67 22.87
N TYR A 274 4.70 5.75 23.70
CA TYR A 274 4.06 7.00 24.11
C TYR A 274 4.47 7.30 25.57
N ALA A 275 5.37 8.25 25.74
CA ALA A 275 5.89 8.60 27.05
C ALA A 275 4.79 9.13 27.97
N SER A 276 4.84 8.78 29.26
CA SER A 276 3.91 9.27 30.28
C SER A 276 4.15 10.72 30.68
N ALA A 277 5.36 11.24 30.41
CA ALA A 277 5.71 12.65 30.54
C ALA A 277 6.90 12.99 29.61
N PRO A 278 7.03 14.26 29.15
CA PRO A 278 8.09 14.66 28.22
C PRO A 278 9.51 14.36 28.72
N GLU A 279 9.75 14.46 30.02
CA GLU A 279 11.05 14.18 30.64
C GLU A 279 11.51 12.72 30.51
N TYR A 280 10.59 11.79 30.21
CA TYR A 280 10.95 10.40 30.02
C TYR A 280 11.36 10.06 28.58
N ILE A 281 11.12 10.92 27.61
CA ILE A 281 11.48 10.65 26.19
C ILE A 281 12.98 10.39 26.07
N ASP A 282 13.82 11.28 26.64
CA ASP A 282 15.28 11.11 26.64
C ASP A 282 15.71 9.85 27.39
N SER A 283 15.04 9.56 28.51
CA SER A 283 15.33 8.38 29.34
C SER A 283 15.03 7.08 28.58
N ILE A 284 13.91 7.01 27.85
CA ILE A 284 13.51 5.89 27.02
C ILE A 284 14.54 5.69 25.89
N CYS A 285 14.87 6.76 25.15
CA CYS A 285 15.86 6.69 24.08
C CYS A 285 17.22 6.22 24.61
N THR A 286 17.69 6.76 25.74
CA THR A 286 18.98 6.38 26.35
C THR A 286 18.98 4.91 26.78
N ALA A 287 17.89 4.41 27.37
CA ALA A 287 17.80 3.01 27.76
C ALA A 287 17.84 2.06 26.55
N LEU A 288 17.29 2.46 25.42
CA LEU A 288 17.25 1.66 24.19
C LEU A 288 18.50 1.78 23.32
N GLN A 289 19.30 2.85 23.45
CA GLN A 289 20.53 3.06 22.67
C GLN A 289 21.60 1.99 22.91
N GLY A 290 21.58 1.31 24.05
CA GLY A 290 22.50 0.21 24.39
C GLY A 290 22.02 -1.18 23.97
N VAL A 291 20.88 -1.27 23.29
CA VAL A 291 20.27 -2.55 22.88
C VAL A 291 20.69 -2.85 21.45
N ASP A 292 21.30 -4.02 21.24
CA ASP A 292 21.71 -4.47 19.91
C ASP A 292 20.50 -4.80 19.03
N HIS A 293 20.70 -4.70 17.72
CA HIS A 293 19.74 -5.07 16.68
C HIS A 293 18.46 -4.24 16.63
N ILE A 294 18.50 -3.01 17.16
CA ILE A 294 17.43 -2.03 17.02
C ILE A 294 17.99 -0.67 16.64
N ARG A 295 17.13 0.13 16.02
CA ARG A 295 17.33 1.56 15.80
C ARG A 295 16.24 2.30 16.56
N THR A 296 16.63 3.32 17.31
CA THR A 296 15.72 4.09 18.16
C THR A 296 15.85 5.56 17.85
N TRP A 297 14.73 6.24 17.70
CA TRP A 297 14.67 7.68 17.45
C TRP A 297 13.59 8.31 18.31
N LYS A 298 13.83 9.54 18.73
CA LYS A 298 12.71 10.42 19.06
C LYS A 298 11.89 10.66 17.81
N ARG A 299 10.63 10.95 17.95
CA ARG A 299 9.70 11.23 16.85
C ARG A 299 10.27 12.25 15.85
N GLU A 300 10.82 13.37 16.35
CA GLU A 300 11.40 14.46 15.56
C GLU A 300 12.73 14.09 14.87
N ASP A 301 13.42 13.05 15.36
CA ASP A 301 14.71 12.60 14.85
C ASP A 301 14.58 11.40 13.89
N VAL A 302 13.35 10.97 13.57
CA VAL A 302 13.14 9.90 12.59
C VAL A 302 13.73 10.31 11.25
N PRO A 303 14.58 9.48 10.63
CA PRO A 303 15.25 9.84 9.38
C PRO A 303 14.26 10.20 8.26
N ALA A 304 14.50 11.32 7.59
CA ALA A 304 13.59 11.87 6.57
C ALA A 304 13.29 10.89 5.42
N TYR A 305 14.23 9.97 5.09
CA TYR A 305 14.02 8.97 4.03
C TYR A 305 12.89 7.98 4.36
N LEU A 306 12.54 7.82 5.64
CA LEU A 306 11.40 6.99 6.06
C LEU A 306 10.05 7.65 5.76
N GLY A 307 9.99 8.98 5.57
CA GLY A 307 8.73 9.71 5.34
C GLY A 307 7.75 9.50 6.50
N TYR A 308 8.24 9.55 7.75
CA TYR A 308 7.52 9.11 8.93
C TYR A 308 7.90 9.95 10.16
N GLY A 309 6.95 10.26 11.04
CA GLY A 309 7.24 10.99 12.29
C GLY A 309 6.40 12.26 12.50
N THR A 310 5.62 12.73 11.52
CA THR A 310 4.86 13.99 11.65
C THR A 310 3.40 13.80 12.04
N ASN A 311 2.84 12.60 11.86
CA ASN A 311 1.44 12.35 12.17
C ASN A 311 1.11 12.57 13.65
N LYS A 312 -0.07 13.13 13.94
CA LYS A 312 -0.51 13.45 15.32
C LYS A 312 -0.56 12.22 16.24
N ASN A 313 -0.86 11.05 15.69
CA ASN A 313 -0.96 9.79 16.43
C ASN A 313 0.39 9.07 16.60
N MET A 314 1.49 9.69 16.16
CA MET A 314 2.82 9.12 16.32
C MET A 314 3.23 8.99 17.79
N GLY A 315 3.93 7.90 18.12
CA GLY A 315 4.60 7.76 19.42
C GLY A 315 5.72 8.78 19.59
N ASP A 316 6.09 9.09 20.83
CA ASP A 316 7.21 10.00 21.12
C ASP A 316 8.57 9.37 20.78
N VAL A 317 8.64 8.05 20.87
CA VAL A 317 9.82 7.25 20.51
C VAL A 317 9.41 6.17 19.52
N VAL A 318 10.19 6.04 18.46
CA VAL A 318 10.03 5.07 17.38
C VAL A 318 11.19 4.08 17.47
N VAL A 319 10.87 2.79 17.52
CA VAL A 319 11.87 1.71 17.61
C VAL A 319 11.67 0.73 16.45
N LEU A 320 12.71 0.47 15.69
CA LEU A 320 12.69 -0.42 14.54
C LEU A 320 13.74 -1.51 14.70
N PRO A 321 13.40 -2.81 14.59
CA PRO A 321 14.38 -3.86 14.63
C PRO A 321 15.19 -3.96 13.33
N ASP A 322 16.38 -4.52 13.40
CA ASP A 322 17.12 -4.96 12.22
C ASP A 322 16.31 -6.00 11.44
N VAL A 323 16.53 -6.03 10.12
CA VAL A 323 15.82 -6.98 9.24
C VAL A 323 16.05 -8.42 9.71
N GLY A 324 14.96 -9.15 9.93
CA GLY A 324 14.98 -10.53 10.41
C GLY A 324 15.02 -10.70 11.93
N TRP A 325 15.01 -9.60 12.69
CA TRP A 325 14.88 -9.62 14.15
C TRP A 325 13.43 -9.35 14.59
N LEU A 326 13.03 -9.98 15.67
CA LEU A 326 11.66 -9.87 16.22
C LEU A 326 11.66 -9.05 17.51
N PHE A 327 10.57 -8.31 17.74
CA PHE A 327 10.24 -7.79 19.06
C PHE A 327 9.33 -8.78 19.77
N ALA A 328 9.78 -9.35 20.87
CA ALA A 328 8.97 -10.23 21.69
C ALA A 328 9.66 -10.49 23.03
N ASP A 329 8.87 -10.67 24.09
CA ASP A 329 9.31 -11.28 25.33
C ASP A 329 9.45 -12.81 25.16
N LYS A 330 8.55 -13.38 24.36
CA LYS A 330 8.52 -14.80 23.98
C LYS A 330 8.04 -14.92 22.54
N PRO A 331 8.95 -14.96 21.56
CA PRO A 331 8.56 -15.09 20.17
C PRO A 331 7.85 -16.42 19.90
N SER A 332 6.87 -16.38 19.00
CA SER A 332 6.18 -17.60 18.58
C SER A 332 7.16 -18.53 17.88
N GLU A 333 7.31 -19.75 18.38
CA GLU A 333 8.14 -20.79 17.75
C GLU A 333 7.64 -21.17 16.34
N LYS A 334 6.43 -20.75 15.97
CA LYS A 334 5.82 -21.05 14.66
C LYS A 334 6.11 -19.98 13.61
N GLN A 335 6.39 -18.75 14.01
CA GLN A 335 6.63 -17.66 13.06
C GLN A 335 7.95 -17.87 12.31
N ARG A 336 7.92 -17.82 10.99
CA ARG A 336 9.07 -18.03 10.09
C ARG A 336 9.32 -16.86 9.14
N GLY A 337 8.34 -15.99 8.98
CA GLY A 337 8.44 -14.76 8.20
C GLY A 337 7.83 -13.57 8.91
N SER A 338 8.31 -12.38 8.57
CA SER A 338 7.78 -11.11 9.03
C SER A 338 8.10 -9.99 8.03
N HIS A 339 7.40 -8.89 8.19
CA HIS A 339 7.53 -7.66 7.41
C HIS A 339 7.32 -6.44 8.32
N GLY A 340 7.39 -5.21 7.79
CA GLY A 340 7.32 -3.98 8.59
C GLY A 340 8.67 -3.38 8.89
N PHE A 341 9.74 -3.99 8.38
CA PHE A 341 11.11 -3.49 8.48
C PHE A 341 11.34 -2.24 7.61
N ASP A 342 12.56 -1.77 7.58
CA ASP A 342 12.96 -0.65 6.71
C ASP A 342 12.52 -0.93 5.26
N HIS A 343 11.71 -0.02 4.71
CA HIS A 343 11.13 -0.17 3.38
C HIS A 343 12.18 -0.15 2.25
N MET A 344 13.43 0.28 2.55
CA MET A 344 14.55 0.21 1.62
C MET A 344 15.17 -1.19 1.54
N ALA A 345 14.88 -2.06 2.50
CA ALA A 345 15.39 -3.44 2.50
C ALA A 345 14.92 -4.19 1.25
N ALA A 346 15.80 -5.00 0.67
CA ALA A 346 15.49 -5.77 -0.53
C ALA A 346 14.29 -6.71 -0.31
N ASP A 347 14.21 -7.33 0.86
CA ASP A 347 13.15 -8.27 1.23
C ASP A 347 11.76 -7.61 1.33
N MET A 348 11.70 -6.28 1.49
CA MET A 348 10.44 -5.53 1.57
C MET A 348 9.93 -5.06 0.20
N GLN A 349 10.74 -5.13 -0.86
CA GLN A 349 10.34 -4.72 -2.20
C GLN A 349 9.26 -5.63 -2.77
N VAL A 350 8.45 -5.09 -3.66
CA VAL A 350 7.21 -5.69 -4.16
C VAL A 350 7.29 -5.93 -5.66
N GLY A 351 6.77 -7.06 -6.11
CA GLY A 351 6.62 -7.36 -7.54
C GLY A 351 5.49 -6.55 -8.19
N PHE A 352 5.71 -6.13 -9.44
CA PHE A 352 4.70 -5.43 -10.24
C PHE A 352 4.65 -6.02 -11.64
N ARG A 353 3.45 -6.36 -12.10
CA ARG A 353 3.14 -6.80 -13.46
C ARG A 353 1.91 -6.07 -13.96
N ALA A 354 1.94 -5.63 -15.23
CA ALA A 354 0.78 -5.01 -15.85
C ALA A 354 0.67 -5.38 -17.32
N ILE A 355 -0.55 -5.55 -17.81
CA ILE A 355 -0.86 -5.80 -19.22
C ILE A 355 -2.17 -5.10 -19.59
N GLY A 356 -2.33 -4.75 -20.82
CA GLY A 356 -3.57 -4.19 -21.37
C GLY A 356 -3.31 -3.10 -22.42
N PRO A 357 -4.39 -2.47 -22.90
CA PRO A 357 -4.29 -1.48 -23.99
C PRO A 357 -3.42 -0.27 -23.65
N ASP A 358 -3.38 0.15 -22.36
CA ASP A 358 -2.65 1.34 -21.95
C ASP A 358 -1.19 1.06 -21.60
N PHE A 359 -0.77 -0.19 -21.45
CA PHE A 359 0.57 -0.58 -21.07
C PHE A 359 1.46 -0.95 -22.26
N LYS A 360 2.75 -0.64 -22.17
CA LYS A 360 3.76 -1.11 -23.12
C LYS A 360 3.86 -2.62 -23.13
N VAL A 361 4.31 -3.17 -24.26
CA VAL A 361 4.54 -4.60 -24.44
C VAL A 361 6.03 -4.90 -24.26
N GLY A 362 6.36 -5.91 -23.47
CA GLY A 362 7.74 -6.34 -23.25
C GLY A 362 8.62 -5.28 -22.61
N TYR A 363 8.04 -4.44 -21.76
CA TYR A 363 8.76 -3.35 -21.11
C TYR A 363 9.17 -3.75 -19.68
N GLU A 364 10.46 -3.65 -19.39
CA GLU A 364 11.00 -3.80 -18.03
C GLU A 364 11.47 -2.44 -17.52
N LYS A 365 10.82 -1.98 -16.45
CA LYS A 365 11.26 -0.79 -15.71
C LYS A 365 12.36 -1.20 -14.73
N LEU A 366 13.58 -0.72 -14.99
CA LEU A 366 14.77 -1.11 -14.22
C LEU A 366 14.84 -0.38 -12.87
N ASP A 367 14.44 0.90 -12.85
CA ASP A 367 14.41 1.68 -11.63
C ASP A 367 13.14 1.36 -10.83
N ARG A 368 13.31 1.16 -9.52
CA ARG A 368 12.17 1.00 -8.61
C ARG A 368 11.35 2.29 -8.59
N PHE A 369 10.03 2.15 -8.52
CA PHE A 369 9.13 3.27 -8.30
C PHE A 369 8.42 3.13 -6.95
N ARG A 370 8.01 4.26 -6.36
CA ARG A 370 7.35 4.29 -5.05
C ARG A 370 5.87 3.88 -5.18
N ASN A 371 5.37 3.16 -4.20
CA ASN A 371 3.96 2.69 -4.19
C ASN A 371 2.93 3.84 -4.16
N VAL A 372 3.28 5.01 -3.66
CA VAL A 372 2.46 6.23 -3.74
C VAL A 372 2.10 6.61 -5.18
N CYS A 373 2.88 6.15 -6.16
CA CYS A 373 2.66 6.43 -7.59
C CYS A 373 1.55 5.58 -8.23
N ILE A 374 1.05 4.56 -7.54
CA ILE A 374 -0.10 3.75 -8.01
C ILE A 374 -1.37 4.59 -8.07
N TYR A 375 -1.60 5.47 -7.10
CA TYR A 375 -2.77 6.34 -7.10
C TYR A 375 -2.82 7.29 -8.33
N PRO A 376 -1.80 8.12 -8.63
CA PRO A 376 -1.83 8.92 -9.84
C PRO A 376 -1.83 8.09 -11.13
N LEU A 377 -1.24 6.88 -11.15
CA LEU A 377 -1.36 5.95 -12.28
C LEU A 377 -2.83 5.53 -12.49
N LEU A 378 -3.53 5.11 -11.43
CA LEU A 378 -4.94 4.73 -11.51
C LEU A 378 -5.81 5.91 -11.92
N CYS A 379 -5.56 7.11 -11.38
CA CYS A 379 -6.28 8.32 -11.80
C CYS A 379 -6.08 8.62 -13.29
N TYR A 380 -4.86 8.46 -13.80
CA TYR A 380 -4.56 8.62 -15.22
C TYR A 380 -5.34 7.61 -16.09
N LEU A 381 -5.30 6.31 -15.73
CA LEU A 381 -6.02 5.25 -16.44
C LEU A 381 -7.55 5.46 -16.43
N LEU A 382 -8.07 6.11 -15.39
CA LEU A 382 -9.50 6.44 -15.25
C LEU A 382 -9.87 7.78 -15.92
N GLY A 383 -8.91 8.56 -16.38
CA GLY A 383 -9.15 9.90 -16.92
C GLY A 383 -9.66 10.90 -15.88
N VAL A 384 -9.32 10.72 -14.60
CA VAL A 384 -9.73 11.61 -13.51
C VAL A 384 -8.54 12.41 -12.97
N THR A 385 -8.83 13.60 -12.48
CA THR A 385 -7.83 14.45 -11.82
C THR A 385 -7.55 13.90 -10.41
N PRO A 386 -6.28 13.61 -10.07
CA PRO A 386 -5.94 13.13 -8.74
C PRO A 386 -6.14 14.22 -7.68
N SER A 387 -6.59 13.85 -6.49
CA SER A 387 -6.53 14.69 -5.29
C SER A 387 -5.07 14.88 -4.86
N PRO A 388 -4.75 15.86 -3.97
CA PRO A 388 -3.39 16.03 -3.43
C PRO A 388 -2.84 14.73 -2.87
N ASN A 389 -1.63 14.37 -3.30
CA ASN A 389 -0.97 13.11 -2.93
C ASN A 389 0.57 13.26 -2.99
N ASP A 390 1.30 12.25 -2.51
CA ASP A 390 2.77 12.22 -2.44
C ASP A 390 3.41 11.52 -3.66
N GLY A 391 2.59 10.95 -4.54
CA GLY A 391 3.04 10.25 -5.74
C GLY A 391 3.28 11.20 -6.93
N SER A 392 4.01 10.70 -7.93
CA SER A 392 4.18 11.38 -9.22
C SER A 392 3.89 10.41 -10.36
N LEU A 393 3.06 10.82 -11.31
CA LEU A 393 2.83 10.06 -12.53
C LEU A 393 4.13 9.93 -13.35
N GLU A 394 5.04 10.89 -13.25
CA GLU A 394 6.32 10.89 -13.99
C GLU A 394 7.20 9.67 -13.63
N GLU A 395 7.09 9.13 -12.41
CA GLU A 395 7.83 7.92 -12.02
C GLU A 395 7.36 6.66 -12.75
N VAL A 396 6.16 6.66 -13.31
CA VAL A 396 5.51 5.45 -13.86
C VAL A 396 4.97 5.63 -15.28
N ILE A 397 4.98 6.86 -15.81
CA ILE A 397 4.44 7.18 -17.15
C ILE A 397 5.19 6.42 -18.26
N ASP A 398 6.45 6.09 -18.03
CA ASP A 398 7.29 5.32 -18.96
C ASP A 398 6.83 3.86 -19.16
N MET A 399 5.95 3.35 -18.30
CA MET A 399 5.30 2.05 -18.45
C MET A 399 4.10 2.08 -19.41
N LEU A 400 3.59 3.27 -19.72
CA LEU A 400 2.40 3.47 -20.55
C LEU A 400 2.76 3.68 -22.02
N ARG A 401 1.78 3.44 -22.92
CA ARG A 401 1.90 3.65 -24.38
C ARG A 401 1.82 5.10 -24.76
#